data_60e56fced7dcec937b831ef288aafa46
#
_entry.id   60e56fced7dcec937b831ef288aafa46
#
_cell.length_a   1.000
_cell.length_b   1.000
_cell.length_c   1.000
_cell.angle_alpha   90.00
_cell.angle_beta   90.00
_cell.angle_gamma   90.00
#
_symmetry.space_group_name_H-M   'P 1'
#
loop_
_entity.id
_entity.type
_entity.pdbx_description
1 polymer ?
#
loop_
_entity_poly.entity_id
_entity_poly.type
_entity_poly.pdbx_seq_one_letter_code
_entity_poly.pdbx_strand_id
1 'polypeptide(L)'
;DDARREEGKNSYQYKMAEYTYQSTLYQNDATIAEFELSFQSLYKALAPAQAALSAKESALAYEEQVYAVAERKHELGNLSDNALLDAKNTLNTAKRDVTAAEMELYTAYHSYEQAVKQGLVSSAG
;
A
#
# COMPACT_ATOMS: atom_id res chain seq x y z
N ASP A 1 8.19 -8.18 -2.69
CA ASP A 1 9.42 -8.16 -1.90
C ASP A 1 9.19 -7.50 -0.55
N ASP A 2 9.36 -8.28 0.53
CA ASP A 2 9.06 -7.82 1.89
C ASP A 2 9.99 -6.71 2.35
N ALA A 3 11.27 -6.79 1.98
CA ALA A 3 12.26 -5.77 2.37
C ALA A 3 11.90 -4.41 1.78
N ARG A 4 11.47 -4.39 0.53
CA ARG A 4 11.08 -3.15 -0.13
C ARG A 4 9.84 -2.54 0.51
N ARG A 5 8.89 -3.39 0.89
CA ARG A 5 7.68 -2.92 1.57
C ARG A 5 7.97 -2.35 2.95
N GLU A 6 8.88 -2.96 3.68
CA GLU A 6 9.29 -2.45 4.99
C GLU A 6 10.00 -1.11 4.86
N GLU A 7 10.85 -0.96 3.86
CA GLU A 7 11.48 0.33 3.60
C GLU A 7 10.45 1.42 3.29
N GLY A 8 9.43 1.08 2.50
CA GLY A 8 8.36 2.01 2.20
C GLY A 8 7.59 2.45 3.43
N LYS A 9 7.24 1.50 4.30
CA LYS A 9 6.54 1.80 5.55
C LYS A 9 7.37 2.69 6.47
N ASN A 10 8.65 2.38 6.61
CA ASN A 10 9.55 3.17 7.44
C ASN A 10 9.73 4.57 6.89
N SER A 11 9.80 4.70 5.57
CA SER A 11 9.91 6.00 4.91
C SER A 11 8.66 6.86 5.16
N TYR A 12 7.47 6.27 5.14
CA TYR A 12 6.23 6.99 5.44
C TYR A 12 6.25 7.53 6.87
N GLN A 13 6.62 6.69 7.82
CA GLN A 13 6.66 7.06 9.23
C GLN A 13 7.67 8.16 9.48
N TYR A 14 8.83 8.06 8.88
CA TYR A 14 9.88 9.06 9.01
C TYR A 14 9.42 10.41 8.47
N LYS A 15 8.84 10.42 7.28
CA LYS A 15 8.37 11.67 6.65
C LYS A 15 7.25 12.30 7.44
N MET A 16 6.36 11.50 8.01
CA MET A 16 5.28 12.02 8.84
C MET A 16 5.81 12.66 10.11
N ALA A 17 6.78 12.01 10.77
CA ALA A 17 7.39 12.55 11.97
C ALA A 17 8.13 13.86 11.68
N GLU A 18 8.87 13.91 10.59
CA GLU A 18 9.57 15.12 10.16
C GLU A 18 8.61 16.26 9.88
N TYR A 19 7.52 15.96 9.17
CA TYR A 19 6.51 16.96 8.88
C TYR A 19 5.86 17.49 10.15
N THR A 20 5.52 16.61 11.08
CA THR A 20 4.92 17.01 12.37
C THR A 20 5.84 17.93 13.14
N TYR A 21 7.12 17.64 13.16
CA TYR A 21 8.11 18.50 13.82
C TYR A 21 8.14 19.89 13.20
N GLN A 22 8.18 19.95 11.88
CA GLN A 22 8.22 21.24 11.18
C GLN A 22 6.93 22.03 11.37
N SER A 23 5.79 21.37 11.37
CA SER A 23 4.51 22.01 11.63
C SER A 23 4.45 22.63 13.01
N THR A 24 5.04 21.96 14.00
CA THR A 24 5.11 22.46 15.36
C THR A 24 5.87 23.79 15.42
N LEU A 25 6.89 23.94 14.61
CA LEU A 25 7.67 25.18 14.55
C LEU A 25 6.88 26.36 13.97
N TYR A 26 5.84 26.09 13.19
CA TYR A 26 5.06 27.12 12.50
C TYR A 26 3.61 27.19 12.99
N GLN A 27 3.32 26.69 14.18
CA GLN A 27 1.95 26.60 14.70
C GLN A 27 1.18 27.90 14.78
N ASN A 28 1.85 29.04 14.76
CA ASN A 28 1.19 30.33 14.91
C ASN A 28 0.58 30.88 13.63
N ASP A 29 0.73 30.18 12.51
CA ASP A 29 0.22 30.61 11.22
C ASP A 29 -1.04 29.80 10.86
N ALA A 30 -2.17 30.48 10.67
CA ALA A 30 -3.44 29.83 10.32
C ALA A 30 -3.34 29.07 9.00
N THR A 31 -2.57 29.57 8.04
CA THR A 31 -2.36 28.89 6.77
C THR A 31 -1.64 27.56 6.96
N ILE A 32 -0.65 27.53 7.84
CA ILE A 32 0.07 26.31 8.18
C ILE A 32 -0.88 25.30 8.83
N ALA A 33 -1.76 25.78 9.72
CA ALA A 33 -2.75 24.90 10.35
C ALA A 33 -3.67 24.25 9.34
N GLU A 34 -4.08 24.98 8.31
CA GLU A 34 -4.89 24.41 7.22
C GLU A 34 -4.13 23.36 6.44
N PHE A 35 -2.86 23.61 6.12
CA PHE A 35 -2.01 22.62 5.47
C PHE A 35 -1.86 21.39 6.34
N GLU A 36 -1.66 21.57 7.64
CA GLU A 36 -1.52 20.44 8.56
C GLU A 36 -2.75 19.54 8.55
N LEU A 37 -3.95 20.13 8.55
CA LEU A 37 -5.18 19.36 8.45
C LEU A 37 -5.26 18.60 7.13
N SER A 38 -4.86 19.23 6.04
CA SER A 38 -4.82 18.57 4.72
C SER A 38 -3.86 17.40 4.72
N PHE A 39 -2.69 17.57 5.31
CA PHE A 39 -1.69 16.49 5.39
C PHE A 39 -2.17 15.34 6.26
N GLN A 40 -2.82 15.65 7.38
CA GLN A 40 -3.39 14.63 8.25
C GLN A 40 -4.45 13.82 7.51
N SER A 41 -5.29 14.49 6.73
CA SER A 41 -6.30 13.82 5.93
C SER A 41 -5.66 12.89 4.89
N LEU A 42 -4.64 13.36 4.20
CA LEU A 42 -3.90 12.56 3.22
C LEU A 42 -3.18 11.39 3.88
N TYR A 43 -2.59 11.64 5.05
CA TYR A 43 -1.92 10.58 5.80
C TYR A 43 -2.91 9.50 6.23
N LYS A 44 -4.09 9.90 6.69
CA LYS A 44 -5.13 8.94 7.10
C LYS A 44 -5.59 8.09 5.94
N ALA A 45 -5.50 8.61 4.70
CA ALA A 45 -5.84 7.84 3.52
C ALA A 45 -4.84 6.72 3.23
N LEU A 46 -3.63 6.81 3.78
CA LEU A 46 -2.62 5.75 3.62
C LEU A 46 -2.99 4.50 4.41
N ALA A 47 -3.59 4.65 5.59
CA ALA A 47 -3.90 3.51 6.44
C ALA A 47 -4.86 2.51 5.78
N PRO A 48 -6.00 2.95 5.17
CA PRO A 48 -6.85 2.00 4.43
C PRO A 48 -6.13 1.34 3.25
N ALA A 49 -5.28 2.09 2.54
CA ALA A 49 -4.54 1.54 1.42
C ALA A 49 -3.53 0.49 1.88
N GLN A 50 -2.86 0.72 3.01
CA GLN A 50 -1.94 -0.26 3.60
C GLN A 50 -2.68 -1.50 4.06
N ALA A 51 -3.85 -1.32 4.70
CA ALA A 51 -4.68 -2.42 5.15
C ALA A 51 -5.18 -3.24 3.97
N ALA A 52 -5.60 -2.58 2.89
CA ALA A 52 -6.05 -3.26 1.68
C ALA A 52 -4.92 -4.08 1.06
N LEU A 53 -3.71 -3.52 0.99
CA LEU A 53 -2.56 -4.25 0.47
C LEU A 53 -2.27 -5.48 1.32
N SER A 54 -2.26 -5.33 2.63
CA SER A 54 -2.01 -6.44 3.56
C SER A 54 -3.05 -7.55 3.38
N ALA A 55 -4.33 -7.19 3.22
CA ALA A 55 -5.40 -8.15 2.98
C ALA A 55 -5.19 -8.89 1.66
N LYS A 56 -4.79 -8.17 0.59
CA LYS A 56 -4.56 -8.80 -0.70
C LYS A 56 -3.32 -9.70 -0.67
N GLU A 57 -2.30 -9.32 0.09
CA GLU A 57 -1.12 -10.17 0.27
C GLU A 57 -1.48 -11.47 0.99
N SER A 58 -2.33 -11.40 2.01
CA SER A 58 -2.79 -12.59 2.72
C SER A 58 -3.63 -13.48 1.81
N ALA A 59 -4.49 -12.88 0.98
CA ALA A 59 -5.29 -13.62 0.02
C ALA A 59 -4.39 -14.32 -1.00
N LEU A 60 -3.33 -13.64 -1.47
CA LEU A 60 -2.38 -14.23 -2.40
C LEU A 60 -1.68 -15.42 -1.77
N ALA A 61 -1.22 -15.30 -0.53
CA ALA A 61 -0.55 -16.39 0.17
C ALA A 61 -1.46 -17.61 0.28
N TYR A 62 -2.74 -17.38 0.56
CA TYR A 62 -3.72 -18.47 0.62
C TYR A 62 -3.88 -19.13 -0.76
N GLU A 63 -4.03 -18.34 -1.82
CA GLU A 63 -4.21 -18.87 -3.17
C GLU A 63 -2.96 -19.62 -3.66
N GLU A 64 -1.77 -19.17 -3.25
CA GLU A 64 -0.54 -19.90 -3.56
C GLU A 64 -0.55 -21.30 -2.96
N GLN A 65 -1.04 -21.43 -1.73
CA GLN A 65 -1.18 -22.73 -1.09
C GLN A 65 -2.23 -23.59 -1.79
N VAL A 66 -3.37 -22.98 -2.14
CA VAL A 66 -4.44 -23.69 -2.86
C VAL A 66 -3.92 -24.21 -4.21
N TYR A 67 -3.16 -23.38 -4.92
CA TYR A 67 -2.62 -23.77 -6.21
C TYR A 67 -1.59 -24.91 -6.05
N ALA A 68 -0.74 -24.84 -5.03
CA ALA A 68 0.26 -25.89 -4.78
C ALA A 68 -0.43 -27.24 -4.53
N VAL A 69 -1.53 -27.23 -3.77
CA VAL A 69 -2.33 -28.44 -3.54
C VAL A 69 -2.96 -28.92 -4.85
N ALA A 70 -3.47 -28.01 -5.66
CA ALA A 70 -4.09 -28.34 -6.94
C ALA A 70 -3.08 -28.98 -7.88
N GLU A 71 -1.86 -28.42 -7.94
CA GLU A 71 -0.79 -29.01 -8.76
C GLU A 71 -0.47 -30.44 -8.32
N ARG A 72 -0.38 -30.65 -7.01
CA ARG A 72 -0.08 -31.96 -6.47
C ARG A 72 -1.18 -32.96 -6.82
N LYS A 73 -2.43 -32.58 -6.68
CA LYS A 73 -3.56 -33.44 -7.03
C LYS A 73 -3.55 -33.73 -8.51
N HIS A 74 -3.23 -32.76 -9.34
CA HIS A 74 -3.15 -32.96 -10.79
C HIS A 74 -2.04 -33.96 -11.14
N GLU A 75 -0.87 -33.82 -10.53
CA GLU A 75 0.25 -34.75 -10.73
C GLU A 75 -0.12 -36.18 -10.36
N LEU A 76 -0.95 -36.31 -9.32
CA LEU A 76 -1.41 -37.64 -8.88
C LEU A 76 -2.61 -38.16 -9.69
N GLY A 77 -3.06 -37.41 -10.68
CA GLY A 77 -4.19 -37.82 -11.52
C GLY A 77 -5.55 -37.57 -10.89
N ASN A 78 -5.61 -36.84 -9.79
CA ASN A 78 -6.83 -36.62 -9.05
C ASN A 78 -7.49 -35.26 -9.32
N LEU A 79 -6.98 -34.51 -10.28
CA LEU A 79 -7.53 -33.21 -10.65
C LEU A 79 -7.46 -33.05 -12.17
N SER A 80 -8.54 -32.55 -12.76
CA SER A 80 -8.60 -32.34 -14.20
C SER A 80 -7.74 -31.16 -14.63
N ASP A 81 -7.39 -31.11 -15.91
CA ASP A 81 -6.65 -29.98 -16.50
C ASP A 81 -7.43 -28.67 -16.34
N ASN A 82 -8.76 -28.74 -16.56
CA ASN A 82 -9.60 -27.52 -16.41
C ASN A 82 -9.63 -27.02 -14.99
N ALA A 83 -9.71 -27.92 -14.01
CA ALA A 83 -9.72 -27.52 -12.61
C ALA A 83 -8.38 -26.91 -12.20
N LEU A 84 -7.27 -27.47 -12.72
CA LEU A 84 -5.95 -26.88 -12.46
C LEU A 84 -5.83 -25.50 -13.10
N LEU A 85 -6.35 -25.34 -14.31
CA LEU A 85 -6.36 -24.04 -14.99
C LEU A 85 -7.17 -23.02 -14.20
N ASP A 86 -8.32 -23.42 -13.67
CA ASP A 86 -9.14 -22.54 -12.84
C ASP A 86 -8.38 -22.07 -11.60
N ALA A 87 -7.67 -22.99 -10.95
CA ALA A 87 -6.86 -22.66 -9.79
C ALA A 87 -5.74 -21.67 -10.16
N LYS A 88 -5.14 -21.87 -11.33
CA LYS A 88 -4.09 -20.96 -11.82
C LYS A 88 -4.66 -19.57 -12.11
N ASN A 89 -5.84 -19.50 -12.71
CA ASN A 89 -6.50 -18.22 -12.99
C ASN A 89 -6.83 -17.49 -11.70
N THR A 90 -7.29 -18.21 -10.68
CA THR A 90 -7.55 -17.61 -9.37
C THR A 90 -6.28 -17.06 -8.76
N LEU A 91 -5.18 -17.81 -8.83
CA LEU A 91 -3.88 -17.35 -8.35
C LEU A 91 -3.43 -16.08 -9.08
N ASN A 92 -3.56 -16.07 -10.41
CA ASN A 92 -3.15 -14.91 -11.20
C ASN A 92 -3.99 -13.69 -10.88
N THR A 93 -5.30 -13.85 -10.61
CA THR A 93 -6.16 -12.76 -10.17
C THR A 93 -5.69 -12.22 -8.83
N ALA A 94 -5.34 -13.10 -7.89
CA ALA A 94 -4.82 -12.66 -6.59
C ALA A 94 -3.52 -11.88 -6.74
N LYS A 95 -2.64 -12.28 -7.67
CA LYS A 95 -1.41 -11.54 -7.95
C LYS A 95 -1.70 -10.15 -8.52
N ARG A 96 -2.66 -10.04 -9.43
CA ARG A 96 -3.06 -8.75 -9.99
C ARG A 96 -3.67 -7.85 -8.91
N ASP A 97 -4.45 -8.44 -8.01
CA ASP A 97 -5.07 -7.68 -6.91
C ASP A 97 -4.01 -7.09 -5.99
N VAL A 98 -2.95 -7.84 -5.70
CA VAL A 98 -1.83 -7.32 -4.91
C VAL A 98 -1.15 -6.17 -5.66
N THR A 99 -0.89 -6.33 -6.95
CA THR A 99 -0.26 -5.27 -7.74
C THR A 99 -1.12 -4.01 -7.76
N ALA A 100 -2.44 -4.17 -7.95
CA ALA A 100 -3.35 -3.03 -7.93
C ALA A 100 -3.35 -2.33 -6.58
N ALA A 101 -3.35 -3.09 -5.48
CA ALA A 101 -3.30 -2.51 -4.14
C ALA A 101 -1.98 -1.80 -3.87
N GLU A 102 -0.87 -2.35 -4.37
CA GLU A 102 0.43 -1.68 -4.28
C GLU A 102 0.43 -0.35 -5.02
N MET A 103 -0.17 -0.31 -6.20
CA MET A 103 -0.26 0.92 -6.99
C MET A 103 -1.15 1.96 -6.32
N GLU A 104 -2.24 1.52 -5.69
CA GLU A 104 -3.11 2.43 -4.94
C GLU A 104 -2.38 3.04 -3.75
N LEU A 105 -1.64 2.22 -3.01
CA LEU A 105 -0.84 2.71 -1.89
C LEU A 105 0.23 3.68 -2.38
N TYR A 106 0.90 3.34 -3.47
CA TYR A 106 1.93 4.20 -4.03
C TYR A 106 1.35 5.55 -4.47
N THR A 107 0.17 5.53 -5.11
CA THR A 107 -0.50 6.76 -5.54
C THR A 107 -0.88 7.62 -4.34
N ALA A 108 -1.43 7.01 -3.29
CA ALA A 108 -1.79 7.74 -2.08
C ALA A 108 -0.56 8.36 -1.42
N TYR A 109 0.53 7.60 -1.34
CA TYR A 109 1.78 8.10 -0.79
C TYR A 109 2.34 9.25 -1.62
N HIS A 110 2.31 9.09 -2.93
CA HIS A 110 2.83 10.12 -3.85
C HIS A 110 2.03 11.42 -3.71
N SER A 111 0.70 11.31 -3.59
CA SER A 111 -0.15 12.49 -3.36
C SER A 111 0.20 13.18 -2.04
N TYR A 112 0.42 12.39 -0.99
CA TYR A 112 0.84 12.93 0.30
C TYR A 112 2.19 13.63 0.19
N GLU A 113 3.16 13.00 -0.48
CA GLU A 113 4.49 13.55 -0.65
C GLU A 113 4.47 14.87 -1.43
N GLN A 114 3.68 14.92 -2.50
CA GLN A 114 3.52 16.13 -3.30
C GLN A 114 2.93 17.26 -2.47
N ALA A 115 1.90 16.97 -1.69
CA ALA A 115 1.26 17.96 -0.83
C ALA A 115 2.23 18.50 0.22
N VAL A 116 3.06 17.63 0.81
CA VAL A 116 4.07 18.06 1.78
C VAL A 116 5.07 19.02 1.12
N LYS A 117 5.56 18.67 -0.06
CA LYS A 117 6.52 19.50 -0.79
C LYS A 117 5.92 20.86 -1.13
N GLN A 118 4.69 20.90 -1.62
CA GLN A 118 4.02 22.15 -1.96
C GLN A 118 3.76 22.99 -0.72
N GLY A 119 3.34 22.35 0.36
CA GLY A 119 3.10 23.05 1.61
C GLY A 119 4.36 23.72 2.16
N LEU A 120 5.48 23.01 2.13
CA LEU A 120 6.75 23.53 2.59
C LEU A 120 7.23 24.71 1.72
N VAL A 121 7.08 24.60 0.40
CA VAL A 121 7.44 25.67 -0.51
C VAL A 121 6.56 26.91 -0.26
N SER A 122 5.24 26.69 -0.09
CA SER A 122 4.31 27.78 0.18
C SER A 122 4.60 28.48 1.50
N SER A 123 4.98 27.73 2.54
CA SER A 123 5.31 28.32 3.84
C SER A 123 6.66 29.03 3.82
N ALA A 124 7.57 28.63 2.96
CA ALA A 124 8.87 29.28 2.80
C ALA A 124 8.78 30.58 1.99
N GLY A 125 7.76 30.70 1.17
CA GLY A 125 7.52 31.89 0.36
C GLY A 125 6.64 32.87 1.08
#